data_c30b3d962421024acd5a7110a6c86a4f
#
_entry.id   c30b3d962421024acd5a7110a6c86a4f
#
_cell.length_a   1.000
_cell.length_b   1.000
_cell.length_c   1.000
_cell.angle_alpha   90.00
_cell.angle_beta   90.00
_cell.angle_gamma   90.00
#
_symmetry.space_group_name_H-M   'P 1'
#
loop_
_entity.id
_entity.type
_entity.pdbx_description
1 polymer ?
#
loop_
_entity_poly.entity_id
_entity_poly.type
_entity_poly.pdbx_seq_one_letter_code
_entity_poly.pdbx_strand_id
1 'polypeptide(L)'
;MSNPYKDLPHEAYWRPAVAEAGAFGLSNLWTPKFRIRLSDKIVTAGSCFAQHIGRNLAQRGFDWFDAEPAPAYLSDEDARRFNYGIFSFRTGNIYTPRRLLQWLTLAFGE
;
A
#
# COMPACT_ATOMS: atom_id res chain seq x y z
N MET A 1 25.96 -11.72 -18.27
CA MET A 1 24.74 -11.65 -17.48
C MET A 1 23.55 -11.87 -18.41
N SER A 2 22.66 -12.81 -18.11
CA SER A 2 21.44 -13.01 -18.90
C SER A 2 20.49 -11.84 -18.64
N ASN A 3 19.82 -11.34 -19.68
CA ASN A 3 18.80 -10.33 -19.53
C ASN A 3 17.55 -10.93 -18.84
N PRO A 4 17.21 -10.52 -17.63
CA PRO A 4 16.07 -11.11 -16.88
C PRO A 4 14.69 -10.81 -17.52
N TYR A 5 14.67 -9.94 -18.52
CA TYR A 5 13.42 -9.53 -19.19
C TYR A 5 13.23 -10.21 -20.55
N LYS A 6 14.16 -11.08 -20.99
CA LYS A 6 14.17 -11.59 -22.35
C LYS A 6 13.00 -12.49 -22.70
N ASP A 7 12.53 -13.28 -21.73
CA ASP A 7 11.54 -14.35 -21.96
C ASP A 7 10.28 -14.14 -21.10
N LEU A 8 9.93 -12.88 -20.81
CA LEU A 8 8.70 -12.55 -20.07
C LEU A 8 7.48 -12.65 -21.02
N PRO A 9 6.30 -13.01 -20.49
CA PRO A 9 5.08 -13.09 -21.26
C PRO A 9 4.65 -11.70 -21.77
N HIS A 10 3.81 -11.69 -22.79
CA HIS A 10 3.28 -10.50 -23.47
C HIS A 10 2.74 -9.43 -22.48
N GLU A 11 2.07 -9.86 -21.42
CA GLU A 11 1.47 -9.00 -20.38
C GLU A 11 2.51 -8.22 -19.56
N ALA A 12 3.77 -8.66 -19.56
CA ALA A 12 4.84 -7.98 -18.84
C ALA A 12 5.34 -6.71 -19.55
N TYR A 13 4.95 -6.48 -20.79
CA TYR A 13 5.40 -5.34 -21.58
C TYR A 13 4.27 -4.36 -21.84
N TRP A 14 4.48 -3.08 -21.54
CA TRP A 14 3.50 -2.02 -21.71
C TRP A 14 2.98 -1.92 -23.16
N ARG A 15 3.88 -1.97 -24.13
CA ARG A 15 3.51 -1.76 -25.53
C ARG A 15 2.48 -2.78 -26.02
N PRO A 16 2.76 -4.09 -25.98
CA PRO A 16 1.79 -5.07 -26.45
C PRO A 16 0.58 -5.21 -25.53
N ALA A 17 0.75 -5.11 -24.21
CA ALA A 17 -0.33 -5.35 -23.25
C ALA A 17 -1.30 -4.17 -23.11
N VAL A 18 -0.85 -2.95 -23.34
CA VAL A 18 -1.66 -1.74 -23.11
C VAL A 18 -1.76 -0.87 -24.35
N ALA A 19 -0.63 -0.44 -24.94
CA ALA A 19 -0.67 0.53 -26.03
C ALA A 19 -1.30 -0.03 -27.31
N GLU A 20 -1.03 -1.27 -27.64
CA GLU A 20 -1.57 -1.94 -28.84
C GLU A 20 -2.97 -2.53 -28.62
N ALA A 21 -3.33 -2.84 -27.37
CA ALA A 21 -4.65 -3.38 -27.03
C ALA A 21 -5.79 -2.34 -27.14
N GLY A 22 -5.45 -1.06 -27.01
CA GLY A 22 -6.44 0.03 -26.99
C GLY A 22 -7.30 0.04 -25.72
N ALA A 23 -8.14 1.07 -25.58
CA ALA A 23 -8.89 1.32 -24.32
C ALA A 23 -9.87 0.20 -23.94
N PHE A 24 -10.39 -0.54 -24.90
CA PHE A 24 -11.37 -1.62 -24.66
C PHE A 24 -10.77 -3.03 -24.76
N GLY A 25 -9.51 -3.15 -25.15
CA GLY A 25 -8.81 -4.44 -25.31
C GLY A 25 -7.98 -4.84 -24.09
N LEU A 26 -7.99 -4.05 -23.03
CA LEU A 26 -7.23 -4.34 -21.82
C LEU A 26 -7.79 -5.56 -21.11
N SER A 27 -7.03 -6.65 -21.09
CA SER A 27 -7.39 -7.89 -20.42
C SER A 27 -6.15 -8.53 -19.80
N ASN A 28 -6.35 -9.30 -18.75
CA ASN A 28 -5.30 -10.13 -18.13
C ASN A 28 -4.01 -9.37 -17.71
N LEU A 29 -4.09 -8.05 -17.48
CA LEU A 29 -2.92 -7.27 -17.03
C LEU A 29 -2.43 -7.71 -15.66
N TRP A 30 -3.29 -8.30 -14.86
CA TRP A 30 -2.97 -8.75 -13.54
C TRP A 30 -3.90 -9.87 -13.08
N THR A 31 -3.35 -10.86 -12.43
CA THR A 31 -4.08 -11.94 -11.79
C THR A 31 -3.81 -11.92 -10.29
N PRO A 32 -4.85 -11.81 -9.44
CA PRO A 32 -4.65 -11.77 -8.00
C PRO A 32 -4.11 -13.12 -7.49
N LYS A 33 -3.03 -13.07 -6.70
CA LYS A 33 -2.46 -14.26 -6.07
C LYS A 33 -3.40 -14.87 -5.03
N PHE A 34 -4.20 -14.03 -4.38
CA PHE A 34 -5.20 -14.40 -3.37
C PHE A 34 -6.29 -13.33 -3.31
N ARG A 35 -7.42 -13.67 -2.75
CA ARG A 35 -8.51 -12.73 -2.48
C ARG A 35 -8.33 -12.12 -1.10
N ILE A 36 -8.45 -10.80 -1.00
CA ILE A 36 -8.54 -10.09 0.28
C ILE A 36 -9.99 -10.14 0.73
N ARG A 37 -10.23 -10.62 1.96
CA ARG A 37 -11.55 -10.67 2.59
C ARG A 37 -11.78 -9.43 3.43
N LEU A 38 -13.03 -9.06 3.68
CA LEU A 38 -13.37 -7.93 4.56
C LEU A 38 -12.84 -8.11 5.99
N SER A 39 -12.72 -9.38 6.43
CA SER A 39 -12.21 -9.76 7.75
C SER A 39 -10.68 -9.82 7.87
N ASP A 40 -9.97 -9.67 6.77
CA ASP A 40 -8.51 -9.72 6.81
C ASP A 40 -7.98 -8.39 7.39
N LYS A 41 -7.11 -8.47 8.40
CA LYS A 41 -6.44 -7.29 8.94
C LYS A 41 -5.43 -6.75 7.93
N ILE A 42 -5.67 -5.52 7.48
CA ILE A 42 -4.85 -4.89 6.44
C ILE A 42 -4.03 -3.78 7.06
N VAL A 43 -2.73 -3.90 6.95
CA VAL A 43 -1.76 -2.88 7.37
C VAL A 43 -1.31 -2.06 6.15
N THR A 44 -1.31 -0.75 6.27
CA THR A 44 -0.82 0.15 5.23
C THR A 44 0.30 1.04 5.74
N ALA A 45 1.38 1.12 4.98
CA ALA A 45 2.47 2.05 5.18
C ALA A 45 3.05 2.44 3.83
N GLY A 46 3.61 3.62 3.71
CA GLY A 46 4.24 4.04 2.45
C GLY A 46 4.26 5.54 2.24
N SER A 47 4.21 5.97 0.99
CA SER A 47 4.15 7.37 0.60
C SER A 47 2.78 8.00 0.88
N CYS A 48 2.64 9.29 0.58
CA CYS A 48 1.34 9.98 0.65
C CYS A 48 0.23 9.25 -0.15
N PHE A 49 0.58 8.52 -1.20
CA PHE A 49 -0.38 7.72 -1.95
C PHE A 49 -0.97 6.57 -1.12
N ALA A 50 -0.19 5.95 -0.25
CA ALA A 50 -0.65 4.87 0.63
C ALA A 50 -1.73 5.32 1.63
N GLN A 51 -1.79 6.61 1.97
CA GLN A 51 -2.86 7.19 2.79
C GLN A 51 -4.23 7.05 2.12
N HIS A 52 -4.29 7.21 0.80
CA HIS A 52 -5.52 7.06 0.04
C HIS A 52 -5.99 5.60 0.03
N ILE A 53 -5.05 4.65 -0.02
CA ILE A 53 -5.37 3.22 0.03
C ILE A 53 -6.01 2.88 1.39
N GLY A 54 -5.39 3.28 2.51
CA GLY A 54 -5.92 3.03 3.85
C GLY A 54 -7.33 3.59 4.04
N ARG A 55 -7.56 4.85 3.65
CA ARG A 55 -8.88 5.48 3.71
C ARG A 55 -9.93 4.75 2.87
N ASN A 56 -9.58 4.37 1.64
CA ASN A 56 -10.50 3.63 0.77
C ASN A 56 -10.85 2.26 1.33
N LEU A 57 -9.89 1.56 1.92
CA LEU A 57 -10.13 0.28 2.57
C LEU A 57 -11.12 0.42 3.73
N ALA A 58 -10.86 1.37 4.64
CA ALA A 58 -11.75 1.65 5.78
C ALA A 58 -13.17 2.06 5.32
N GLN A 59 -13.29 2.96 4.33
CA GLN A 59 -14.57 3.38 3.78
C GLN A 59 -15.37 2.25 3.11
N ARG A 60 -14.69 1.23 2.61
CA ARG A 60 -15.30 0.04 1.99
C ARG A 60 -15.59 -1.08 2.98
N GLY A 61 -15.35 -0.86 4.29
CA GLY A 61 -15.65 -1.83 5.34
C GLY A 61 -14.61 -2.94 5.49
N PHE A 62 -13.40 -2.78 4.93
CA PHE A 62 -12.29 -3.67 5.23
C PHE A 62 -11.73 -3.39 6.62
N ASP A 63 -11.19 -4.42 7.26
CA ASP A 63 -10.50 -4.30 8.56
C ASP A 63 -9.11 -3.65 8.37
N TRP A 64 -9.14 -2.31 8.16
CA TRP A 64 -7.91 -1.54 8.14
C TRP A 64 -7.41 -1.36 9.57
N PHE A 65 -6.30 -2.01 9.86
CA PHE A 65 -5.75 -2.06 11.20
C PHE A 65 -4.97 -0.79 11.55
N ASP A 66 -5.43 -0.07 12.57
CA ASP A 66 -4.71 1.02 13.22
C ASP A 66 -4.05 0.49 14.50
N ALA A 67 -2.73 0.39 14.50
CA ALA A 67 -1.96 -0.13 15.62
C ALA A 67 -1.76 0.91 16.74
N GLU A 68 -1.99 2.19 16.43
CA GLU A 68 -1.79 3.30 17.37
C GLU A 68 -2.92 4.32 17.20
N PRO A 69 -4.15 3.99 17.64
CA PRO A 69 -5.29 4.90 17.53
C PRO A 69 -5.09 6.16 18.36
N ALA A 70 -5.67 7.26 17.90
CA ALA A 70 -5.62 8.52 18.64
C ALA A 70 -6.28 8.36 20.01
N PRO A 71 -5.66 8.90 21.08
CA PRO A 71 -6.29 8.96 22.39
C PRO A 71 -7.62 9.70 22.34
N ALA A 72 -8.62 9.18 23.05
CA ALA A 72 -10.00 9.69 23.00
C ALA A 72 -10.16 11.17 23.44
N TYR A 73 -9.18 11.73 24.13
CA TYR A 73 -9.18 13.15 24.54
C TYR A 73 -8.64 14.10 23.47
N LEU A 74 -8.04 13.59 22.40
CA LEU A 74 -7.56 14.45 21.32
C LEU A 74 -8.70 14.86 20.40
N SER A 75 -8.68 16.12 19.96
CA SER A 75 -9.53 16.58 18.88
C SER A 75 -9.12 15.92 17.55
N ASP A 76 -10.04 15.82 16.59
CA ASP A 76 -9.73 15.32 15.24
C ASP A 76 -8.63 16.15 14.55
N GLU A 77 -8.56 17.45 14.84
CA GLU A 77 -7.54 18.36 14.31
C GLU A 77 -6.16 18.00 14.87
N ASP A 78 -6.07 17.84 16.19
CA ASP A 78 -4.80 17.45 16.83
C ASP A 78 -4.39 16.04 16.46
N ALA A 79 -5.32 15.10 16.38
CA ALA A 79 -5.04 13.74 15.92
C ALA A 79 -4.39 13.76 14.52
N ARG A 80 -4.91 14.52 13.59
CA ARG A 80 -4.32 14.69 12.25
C ARG A 80 -2.98 15.40 12.30
N ARG A 81 -2.84 16.45 13.12
CA ARG A 81 -1.59 17.18 13.29
C ARG A 81 -0.46 16.29 13.79
N PHE A 82 -0.77 15.32 14.64
CA PHE A 82 0.16 14.34 15.16
C PHE A 82 0.22 13.03 14.36
N ASN A 83 -0.36 13.00 13.15
CA ASN A 83 -0.35 11.88 12.21
C ASN A 83 -1.06 10.59 12.70
N TYR A 84 -2.04 10.70 13.58
CA TYR A 84 -2.89 9.56 13.93
C TYR A 84 -3.85 9.21 12.80
N GLY A 85 -4.14 7.93 12.61
CA GLY A 85 -5.10 7.44 11.61
C GLY A 85 -4.75 7.72 10.15
N ILE A 86 -3.49 8.07 9.86
CA ILE A 86 -2.99 8.30 8.49
C ILE A 86 -2.44 7.03 7.88
N PHE A 87 -1.64 6.30 8.64
CA PHE A 87 -1.12 4.97 8.33
C PHE A 87 -1.48 4.03 9.47
N SER A 88 -1.27 2.75 9.28
CA SER A 88 -1.50 1.76 10.33
C SER A 88 -0.61 1.93 11.56
N PHE A 89 0.44 2.75 11.46
CA PHE A 89 1.34 3.14 12.56
C PHE A 89 2.00 4.48 12.24
N ARG A 90 2.43 5.22 13.26
CA ARG A 90 2.87 6.63 13.16
C ARG A 90 4.30 6.81 12.63
N THR A 91 4.64 6.21 11.51
CA THR A 91 5.97 6.34 10.88
C THR A 91 6.13 7.60 10.03
N GLY A 92 5.04 8.28 9.70
CA GLY A 92 5.02 9.23 8.60
C GLY A 92 5.21 8.55 7.23
N ASN A 93 5.53 9.35 6.22
CA ASN A 93 5.72 8.83 4.86
C ASN A 93 6.99 7.96 4.74
N ILE A 94 6.84 6.80 4.12
CA ILE A 94 7.93 5.88 3.78
C ILE A 94 8.07 5.83 2.26
N TYR A 95 9.15 6.39 1.75
CA TYR A 95 9.39 6.49 0.30
C TYR A 95 10.37 5.45 -0.24
N THR A 96 11.16 4.83 0.63
CA THR A 96 12.18 3.87 0.22
C THR A 96 12.18 2.61 1.06
N PRO A 97 12.55 1.44 0.50
CA PRO A 97 12.72 0.21 1.27
C PRO A 97 13.72 0.35 2.43
N ARG A 98 14.78 1.16 2.22
CA ARG A 98 15.78 1.42 3.27
C ARG A 98 15.16 2.10 4.49
N ARG A 99 14.22 3.04 4.29
CA ARG A 99 13.52 3.69 5.40
C ARG A 99 12.59 2.73 6.14
N LEU A 100 11.92 1.85 5.42
CA LEU A 100 11.13 0.79 6.03
C LEU A 100 12.02 -0.14 6.87
N LEU A 101 13.16 -0.55 6.33
CA LEU A 101 14.14 -1.36 7.07
C LEU A 101 14.60 -0.67 8.35
N GLN A 102 14.89 0.63 8.31
CA GLN A 102 15.27 1.39 9.51
C GLN A 102 14.18 1.34 10.59
N TRP A 103 12.91 1.47 10.22
CA TRP A 103 11.81 1.36 11.17
C TRP A 103 11.71 -0.03 11.78
N LEU A 104 11.87 -1.08 10.97
CA LEU A 104 11.86 -2.47 11.45
C LEU A 104 13.04 -2.72 12.39
N THR A 105 14.23 -2.29 12.03
CA THR A 105 15.44 -2.40 12.86
C THR A 105 15.23 -1.72 14.23
N LEU A 106 14.72 -0.48 14.23
CA LEU A 106 14.42 0.24 15.49
C LEU A 106 13.35 -0.48 16.33
N ALA A 107 12.32 -1.03 15.68
CA ALA A 107 11.24 -1.71 16.39
C ALA A 107 11.69 -3.02 17.05
N PHE A 108 12.64 -3.73 16.45
CA PHE A 108 13.18 -4.99 16.97
C PHE A 108 14.45 -4.83 17.80
N GLY A 109 14.99 -3.60 17.92
CA GLY A 109 16.17 -3.32 18.74
C GLY A 109 17.49 -3.80 18.15
N GLU A 110 17.59 -3.89 16.83
CA GLU A 110 18.81 -4.27 16.10
C GLU A 110 19.60 -3.06 15.58
#